data_70f87ee6915812babe702b9061e95921
#
_entry.id   70f87ee6915812babe702b9061e95921
#
_cell.length_a   1.000
_cell.length_b   1.000
_cell.length_c   1.000
_cell.angle_alpha   90.00
_cell.angle_beta   90.00
_cell.angle_gamma   90.00
#
_symmetry.space_group_name_H-M   'P 1'
#
loop_
_entity.id
_entity.type
_entity.pdbx_description
1 polymer ?
#
loop_
_entity_poly.entity_id
_entity_poly.type
_entity_poly.pdbx_seq_one_letter_code
_entity_poly.pdbx_strand_id
1 'polypeptide(L)'
;MAQNIIEVQHLKMCIRDSVNLIPRFYDVSEGSILLDGIDVRDVPQKELRAAIGYVPQKGMLFSGSIASNLRYGDEKASDEALRTACDVAQATEFVSGLPEGLDTYVSQGGTSGSGVQRQRLSIARALVKKAPVYIFDDTFSALDFKTDARLRRALAGYTNGATVLIVAQRVSTIMDADQIVALDEGRVAGIGTHKQLSLIHISQAVWKA
;
A
#
# COMPACT_ATOMS: atom_id res chain seq x y z
N MET A 1 16.40 5.40 19.04
CA MET A 1 16.72 4.38 18.01
C MET A 1 15.40 3.98 17.40
N ALA A 2 15.22 4.16 16.09
CA ALA A 2 14.01 3.68 15.41
C ALA A 2 13.99 2.16 15.50
N GLN A 3 12.99 1.58 16.16
CA GLN A 3 12.75 0.15 16.13
C GLN A 3 12.26 -0.24 14.75
N ASN A 4 12.89 -1.23 14.12
CA ASN A 4 12.38 -1.79 12.87
C ASN A 4 11.06 -2.50 13.17
N ILE A 5 9.95 -1.97 12.65
CA ILE A 5 8.62 -2.56 12.83
C ILE A 5 8.46 -3.81 11.99
N ILE A 6 9.15 -3.89 10.85
CA ILE A 6 9.16 -5.07 9.98
C ILE A 6 10.60 -5.52 9.77
N GLU A 7 10.88 -6.76 10.10
CA GLU A 7 12.15 -7.42 9.85
C GLU A 7 11.93 -8.69 9.04
N VAL A 8 12.71 -8.87 7.97
CA VAL A 8 12.63 -10.01 7.07
C VAL A 8 14.00 -10.67 6.98
N GLN A 9 14.09 -11.95 7.34
CA GLN A 9 15.32 -12.72 7.35
C GLN A 9 15.28 -13.83 6.31
N HIS A 10 16.38 -13.96 5.52
CA HIS A 10 16.64 -15.06 4.59
C HIS A 10 15.60 -15.34 3.50
N LEU A 11 14.92 -14.31 3.01
CA LEU A 11 13.90 -14.46 1.98
C LEU A 11 14.53 -14.57 0.58
N LYS A 12 14.13 -15.60 -0.17
CA LYS A 12 14.48 -15.80 -1.59
C LYS A 12 13.19 -15.88 -2.40
N MET A 13 12.67 -14.74 -2.86
CA MET A 13 11.42 -14.73 -3.63
C MET A 13 11.33 -13.50 -4.53
N CYS A 14 10.40 -13.52 -5.49
CA CYS A 14 10.02 -12.36 -6.28
C CYS A 14 9.49 -11.24 -5.37
N ILE A 15 9.78 -9.98 -5.67
CA ILE A 15 9.38 -8.80 -4.87
C ILE A 15 7.89 -8.84 -4.49
N ARG A 16 7.05 -9.18 -5.48
CA ARG A 16 5.60 -9.20 -5.33
C ARG A 16 5.13 -10.28 -4.35
N ASP A 17 5.81 -11.41 -4.34
CA ASP A 17 5.45 -12.49 -3.43
C ASP A 17 5.89 -12.18 -1.99
N SER A 18 7.01 -11.44 -1.82
CA SER A 18 7.53 -11.07 -0.50
C SER A 18 6.56 -10.20 0.30
N VAL A 19 5.89 -9.20 -0.33
CA VAL A 19 4.94 -8.34 0.39
C VAL A 19 3.66 -9.06 0.78
N ASN A 20 3.28 -10.13 0.07
CA ASN A 20 2.12 -10.96 0.40
C ASN A 20 2.34 -11.88 1.62
N LEU A 21 3.59 -12.10 2.00
CA LEU A 21 3.93 -12.84 3.20
C LEU A 21 3.71 -12.04 4.49
N ILE A 22 3.81 -10.71 4.42
CA ILE A 22 3.65 -9.85 5.61
C ILE A 22 2.22 -9.96 6.18
N PRO A 23 1.12 -9.80 5.39
CA PRO A 23 -0.24 -10.03 5.88
C PRO A 23 -0.59 -11.52 5.99
N ARG A 24 0.39 -12.40 5.77
CA ARG A 24 0.26 -13.84 5.85
C ARG A 24 -0.83 -14.39 4.92
N PHE A 25 -0.77 -13.95 3.63
CA PHE A 25 -1.55 -14.62 2.58
C PHE A 25 -0.95 -15.97 2.23
N TYR A 26 0.35 -16.12 2.45
CA TYR A 26 1.12 -17.35 2.38
C TYR A 26 2.10 -17.38 3.55
N ASP A 27 2.43 -18.56 4.06
CA ASP A 27 3.48 -18.74 5.06
C ASP A 27 4.85 -18.86 4.36
N VAL A 28 5.90 -18.38 5.03
CA VAL A 28 7.28 -18.54 4.56
C VAL A 28 7.70 -20.01 4.65
N SER A 29 8.38 -20.52 3.62
CA SER A 29 8.97 -21.86 3.62
C SER A 29 10.27 -21.91 4.39
N GLU A 30 11.04 -20.83 4.37
CA GLU A 30 12.31 -20.68 5.11
C GLU A 30 12.41 -19.24 5.62
N GLY A 31 13.12 -19.06 6.74
CA GLY A 31 13.28 -17.76 7.38
C GLY A 31 12.07 -17.35 8.24
N SER A 32 11.98 -16.07 8.54
CA SER A 32 10.92 -15.49 9.37
C SER A 32 10.59 -14.06 8.96
N ILE A 33 9.38 -13.62 9.27
CA ILE A 33 8.96 -12.23 9.16
C ILE A 33 8.49 -11.81 10.53
N LEU A 34 9.12 -10.76 11.06
CA LEU A 34 8.78 -10.23 12.36
C LEU A 34 8.02 -8.90 12.19
N LEU A 35 6.92 -8.74 12.88
CA LEU A 35 6.20 -7.49 13.05
C LEU A 35 6.32 -7.08 14.51
N ASP A 36 6.97 -5.95 14.77
CA ASP A 36 7.29 -5.48 16.12
C ASP A 36 8.00 -6.54 16.98
N GLY A 37 8.94 -7.27 16.38
CA GLY A 37 9.73 -8.32 17.03
C GLY A 37 9.02 -9.66 17.22
N ILE A 38 7.76 -9.79 16.80
CA ILE A 38 6.96 -11.03 16.92
C ILE A 38 6.84 -11.67 15.54
N ASP A 39 7.09 -12.98 15.42
CA ASP A 39 6.90 -13.71 14.18
C ASP A 39 5.43 -13.65 13.77
N VAL A 40 5.17 -13.29 12.51
CA VAL A 40 3.79 -13.19 11.99
C VAL A 40 3.03 -14.52 12.07
N ARG A 41 3.73 -15.65 12.20
CA ARG A 41 3.12 -16.99 12.40
C ARG A 41 2.56 -17.19 13.79
N ASP A 42 3.10 -16.48 14.78
CA ASP A 42 2.71 -16.56 16.19
C ASP A 42 1.55 -15.61 16.53
N VAL A 43 1.17 -14.75 15.59
CA VAL A 43 0.05 -13.80 15.75
C VAL A 43 -1.21 -14.36 15.07
N PRO A 44 -2.40 -14.29 15.72
CA PRO A 44 -3.66 -14.62 15.05
C PRO A 44 -3.85 -13.76 13.79
N GLN A 45 -4.17 -14.40 12.65
CA GLN A 45 -4.29 -13.70 11.36
C GLN A 45 -5.23 -12.48 11.41
N LYS A 46 -6.28 -12.53 12.21
CA LYS A 46 -7.23 -11.42 12.37
C LYS A 46 -6.54 -10.21 12.99
N GLU A 47 -5.72 -10.41 14.00
CA GLU A 47 -4.98 -9.34 14.70
C GLU A 47 -3.86 -8.80 13.81
N LEU A 48 -3.08 -9.68 13.18
CA LEU A 48 -2.05 -9.31 12.22
C LEU A 48 -2.62 -8.42 11.12
N ARG A 49 -3.70 -8.87 10.48
CA ARG A 49 -4.33 -8.13 9.38
C ARG A 49 -5.05 -6.88 9.87
N ALA A 50 -5.47 -6.82 11.13
CA ALA A 50 -6.00 -5.59 11.72
C ALA A 50 -4.93 -4.49 11.80
N ALA A 51 -3.67 -4.83 12.03
CA ALA A 51 -2.56 -3.89 12.07
C ALA A 51 -2.04 -3.45 10.69
N ILE A 52 -2.54 -4.01 9.60
CA ILE A 52 -2.02 -3.75 8.25
C ILE A 52 -3.10 -3.15 7.35
N GLY A 53 -2.84 -1.96 6.80
CA GLY A 53 -3.59 -1.38 5.68
C GLY A 53 -2.98 -1.85 4.37
N TYR A 54 -3.60 -2.83 3.69
CA TYR A 54 -3.07 -3.40 2.45
C TYR A 54 -3.82 -2.89 1.23
N VAL A 55 -3.08 -2.41 0.23
CA VAL A 55 -3.60 -1.98 -1.07
C VAL A 55 -2.99 -2.85 -2.17
N PRO A 56 -3.78 -3.71 -2.82
CA PRO A 56 -3.28 -4.59 -3.87
C PRO A 56 -3.01 -3.81 -5.16
N GLN A 57 -2.21 -4.40 -6.05
CA GLN A 57 -1.89 -3.86 -7.37
C GLN A 57 -3.15 -3.50 -8.18
N LYS A 58 -4.18 -4.34 -8.12
CA LYS A 58 -5.48 -4.09 -8.77
C LYS A 58 -6.51 -3.78 -7.69
N GLY A 59 -6.95 -2.53 -7.64
CA GLY A 59 -8.02 -2.11 -6.76
C GLY A 59 -9.33 -2.85 -7.07
N MET A 60 -9.87 -3.52 -6.07
CA MET A 60 -11.16 -4.23 -6.15
C MET A 60 -12.16 -3.58 -5.20
N LEU A 61 -13.39 -3.45 -5.69
CA LEU A 61 -14.54 -2.99 -4.91
C LEU A 61 -15.58 -4.10 -4.84
N PHE A 62 -16.27 -4.17 -3.72
CA PHE A 62 -17.38 -5.07 -3.50
C PHE A 62 -18.69 -4.42 -3.93
N SER A 63 -19.72 -5.23 -4.19
CA SER A 63 -21.07 -4.70 -4.43
C SER A 63 -21.57 -3.96 -3.20
N GLY A 64 -22.10 -2.75 -3.40
CA GLY A 64 -22.57 -1.88 -2.33
C GLY A 64 -22.26 -0.42 -2.62
N SER A 65 -22.53 0.48 -1.68
CA SER A 65 -22.18 1.89 -1.84
C SER A 65 -20.66 2.12 -1.72
N ILE A 66 -20.17 3.26 -2.19
CA ILE A 66 -18.78 3.68 -1.96
C ILE A 66 -18.52 3.73 -0.45
N ALA A 67 -19.41 4.31 0.34
CA ALA A 67 -19.29 4.36 1.80
C ALA A 67 -19.14 2.97 2.43
N SER A 68 -19.96 1.99 2.01
CA SER A 68 -19.86 0.62 2.51
C SER A 68 -18.50 -0.01 2.15
N ASN A 69 -18.01 0.24 0.94
CA ASN A 69 -16.68 -0.21 0.53
C ASN A 69 -15.55 0.38 1.37
N LEU A 70 -15.61 1.64 1.72
CA LEU A 70 -14.61 2.28 2.56
C LEU A 70 -14.67 1.76 4.00
N ARG A 71 -15.88 1.50 4.53
CA ARG A 71 -16.08 0.94 5.86
C ARG A 71 -15.61 -0.50 6.04
N TYR A 72 -15.24 -1.22 4.97
CA TYR A 72 -14.47 -2.46 5.13
C TYR A 72 -13.10 -2.23 5.79
N GLY A 73 -12.56 -1.02 5.75
CA GLY A 73 -11.36 -0.64 6.51
C GLY A 73 -11.63 -0.53 8.01
N ASP A 74 -12.73 0.14 8.37
CA ASP A 74 -13.25 0.27 9.74
C ASP A 74 -14.78 0.47 9.66
N GLU A 75 -15.54 -0.49 10.16
CA GLU A 75 -17.01 -0.49 10.15
C GLU A 75 -17.61 0.71 10.91
N LYS A 76 -16.87 1.21 11.91
CA LYS A 76 -17.31 2.33 12.77
C LYS A 76 -16.85 3.70 12.27
N ALA A 77 -16.18 3.76 11.12
CA ALA A 77 -15.68 5.03 10.58
C ALA A 77 -16.83 6.01 10.31
N SER A 78 -16.66 7.24 10.79
CA SER A 78 -17.58 8.34 10.52
C SER A 78 -17.49 8.77 9.06
N ASP A 79 -18.54 9.43 8.55
CA ASP A 79 -18.53 9.98 7.20
C ASP A 79 -17.40 10.99 6.99
N GLU A 80 -17.04 11.75 8.02
CA GLU A 80 -15.90 12.65 7.99
C GLU A 80 -14.58 11.90 7.76
N ALA A 81 -14.38 10.76 8.46
CA ALA A 81 -13.21 9.91 8.26
C ALA A 81 -13.17 9.34 6.83
N LEU A 82 -14.33 8.96 6.27
CA LEU A 82 -14.42 8.50 4.88
C LEU A 82 -14.04 9.61 3.90
N ARG A 83 -14.55 10.84 4.11
CA ARG A 83 -14.21 12.00 3.27
C ARG A 83 -12.72 12.32 3.35
N THR A 84 -12.16 12.36 4.55
CA THR A 84 -10.72 12.58 4.76
C THR A 84 -9.89 11.53 4.01
N ALA A 85 -10.25 10.26 4.11
CA ALA A 85 -9.56 9.19 3.38
C ALA A 85 -9.69 9.35 1.85
N CYS A 86 -10.85 9.80 1.35
CA CYS A 86 -11.05 10.13 -0.07
C CYS A 86 -10.16 11.31 -0.50
N ASP A 87 -10.03 12.35 0.33
CA ASP A 87 -9.18 13.51 0.03
C ASP A 87 -7.72 13.09 -0.11
N VAL A 88 -7.21 12.34 0.86
CA VAL A 88 -5.84 11.80 0.83
C VAL A 88 -5.63 10.92 -0.40
N ALA A 89 -6.60 10.03 -0.70
CA ALA A 89 -6.56 9.15 -1.87
C ALA A 89 -6.81 9.87 -3.22
N GLN A 90 -6.99 11.20 -3.19
CA GLN A 90 -7.32 12.02 -4.37
C GLN A 90 -8.63 11.57 -5.05
N ALA A 91 -9.58 11.03 -4.27
CA ALA A 91 -10.83 10.47 -4.76
C ALA A 91 -12.00 11.47 -4.71
N THR A 92 -11.90 12.53 -3.91
CA THR A 92 -13.00 13.48 -3.62
C THR A 92 -13.60 14.09 -4.87
N GLU A 93 -12.77 14.52 -5.83
CA GLU A 93 -13.26 15.19 -7.05
C GLU A 93 -14.26 14.32 -7.81
N PHE A 94 -13.92 13.04 -8.07
CA PHE A 94 -14.82 12.18 -8.81
C PHE A 94 -15.99 11.67 -7.96
N VAL A 95 -15.80 11.45 -6.65
CA VAL A 95 -16.89 11.04 -5.75
C VAL A 95 -17.92 12.13 -5.60
N SER A 96 -17.50 13.40 -5.44
CA SER A 96 -18.40 14.55 -5.35
C SER A 96 -19.15 14.82 -6.66
N GLY A 97 -18.58 14.42 -7.80
CA GLY A 97 -19.24 14.52 -9.10
C GLY A 97 -20.32 13.48 -9.36
N LEU A 98 -20.44 12.47 -8.48
CA LEU A 98 -21.49 11.46 -8.57
C LEU A 98 -22.79 11.99 -7.93
N PRO A 99 -23.98 11.71 -8.49
CA PRO A 99 -25.26 12.21 -7.98
C PRO A 99 -25.51 11.89 -6.50
N GLU A 100 -25.11 10.69 -6.05
CA GLU A 100 -25.31 10.20 -4.69
C GLU A 100 -23.99 10.25 -3.86
N GLY A 101 -22.89 10.79 -4.42
CA GLY A 101 -21.62 10.91 -3.71
C GLY A 101 -21.13 9.59 -3.14
N LEU A 102 -20.89 9.52 -1.83
CA LEU A 102 -20.46 8.31 -1.12
C LEU A 102 -21.52 7.20 -1.11
N ASP A 103 -22.78 7.52 -1.29
CA ASP A 103 -23.88 6.53 -1.31
C ASP A 103 -24.06 5.90 -2.69
N THR A 104 -23.34 6.40 -3.70
CA THR A 104 -23.36 5.83 -5.06
C THR A 104 -23.04 4.34 -5.03
N TYR A 105 -23.95 3.55 -5.62
CA TYR A 105 -23.81 2.10 -5.70
C TYR A 105 -22.74 1.68 -6.72
N VAL A 106 -21.89 0.76 -6.31
CA VAL A 106 -20.84 0.13 -7.13
C VAL A 106 -21.21 -1.34 -7.30
N SER A 107 -21.28 -1.80 -8.55
CA SER A 107 -21.48 -3.23 -8.86
C SER A 107 -20.21 -4.05 -8.64
N GLN A 108 -20.37 -5.35 -8.53
CA GLN A 108 -19.26 -6.29 -8.33
C GLN A 108 -18.19 -6.13 -9.43
N GLY A 109 -16.94 -6.01 -9.00
CA GLY A 109 -15.81 -5.73 -9.90
C GLY A 109 -15.68 -4.28 -10.34
N GLY A 110 -16.58 -3.38 -9.90
CA GLY A 110 -16.49 -1.95 -10.17
C GLY A 110 -16.65 -1.58 -11.65
N THR A 111 -17.55 -2.25 -12.38
CA THR A 111 -17.80 -2.00 -13.81
C THR A 111 -18.23 -0.57 -14.10
N SER A 112 -18.73 0.17 -13.11
CA SER A 112 -19.19 1.56 -13.23
C SER A 112 -18.07 2.61 -13.09
N GLY A 113 -16.81 2.22 -12.79
CA GLY A 113 -15.71 3.16 -12.60
C GLY A 113 -14.44 2.79 -13.37
N SER A 114 -13.59 3.79 -13.69
CA SER A 114 -12.28 3.53 -14.31
C SER A 114 -11.39 2.74 -13.36
N GLY A 115 -10.39 2.00 -13.91
CA GLY A 115 -9.39 1.28 -13.10
C GLY A 115 -8.68 2.21 -12.10
N VAL A 116 -8.42 3.44 -12.50
CA VAL A 116 -7.82 4.49 -11.68
C VAL A 116 -8.72 4.90 -10.51
N GLN A 117 -10.03 5.06 -10.74
CA GLN A 117 -10.99 5.37 -9.69
C GLN A 117 -11.09 4.26 -8.66
N ARG A 118 -11.17 2.99 -9.12
CA ARG A 118 -11.16 1.82 -8.22
C ARG A 118 -9.90 1.77 -7.37
N GLN A 119 -8.75 2.07 -7.97
CA GLN A 119 -7.48 2.09 -7.26
C GLN A 119 -7.47 3.15 -6.15
N ARG A 120 -7.95 4.39 -6.44
CA ARG A 120 -8.06 5.45 -5.43
C ARG A 120 -9.01 5.08 -4.30
N LEU A 121 -10.16 4.47 -4.59
CA LEU A 121 -11.08 4.00 -3.54
C LEU A 121 -10.50 2.84 -2.72
N SER A 122 -9.70 1.96 -3.34
CA SER A 122 -8.97 0.91 -2.62
C SER A 122 -7.92 1.49 -1.66
N ILE A 123 -7.24 2.58 -2.07
CA ILE A 123 -6.34 3.33 -1.20
C ILE A 123 -7.14 3.96 -0.05
N ALA A 124 -8.23 4.69 -0.34
CA ALA A 124 -9.06 5.31 0.68
C ALA A 124 -9.55 4.29 1.71
N ARG A 125 -9.99 3.11 1.29
CA ARG A 125 -10.40 2.01 2.17
C ARG A 125 -9.28 1.58 3.13
N ALA A 126 -8.05 1.46 2.64
CA ALA A 126 -6.91 1.11 3.50
C ALA A 126 -6.59 2.22 4.51
N LEU A 127 -6.75 3.49 4.11
CA LEU A 127 -6.49 4.65 4.98
C LEU A 127 -7.52 4.79 6.09
N VAL A 128 -8.80 4.51 5.82
CA VAL A 128 -9.88 4.51 6.83
C VAL A 128 -9.51 3.66 8.05
N LYS A 129 -8.75 2.61 7.85
CA LYS A 129 -8.32 1.68 8.89
C LYS A 129 -7.39 2.28 9.95
N LYS A 130 -6.66 3.37 9.62
CA LYS A 130 -5.66 4.01 10.51
C LYS A 130 -4.66 3.00 11.08
N ALA A 131 -4.14 2.12 10.24
CA ALA A 131 -3.24 1.04 10.62
C ALA A 131 -1.83 1.55 10.94
N PRO A 132 -1.09 0.90 11.85
CA PRO A 132 0.32 1.22 12.10
C PRO A 132 1.25 0.83 10.94
N VAL A 133 0.81 -0.05 10.05
CA VAL A 133 1.56 -0.47 8.86
C VAL A 133 0.70 -0.33 7.62
N TYR A 134 1.26 0.26 6.56
CA TYR A 134 0.62 0.31 5.25
C TYR A 134 1.48 -0.39 4.21
N ILE A 135 0.86 -1.18 3.35
CA ILE A 135 1.50 -1.86 2.23
C ILE A 135 0.80 -1.45 0.94
N PHE A 136 1.55 -0.85 0.02
CA PHE A 136 1.10 -0.44 -1.31
C PHE A 136 1.80 -1.31 -2.35
N ASP A 137 1.10 -2.33 -2.87
CA ASP A 137 1.66 -3.24 -3.87
C ASP A 137 1.44 -2.68 -5.27
N ASP A 138 2.49 -2.12 -5.88
CA ASP A 138 2.51 -1.49 -7.22
C ASP A 138 1.31 -0.55 -7.50
N THR A 139 0.81 0.04 -6.42
CA THR A 139 -0.46 0.78 -6.38
C THR A 139 -0.44 2.05 -7.23
N PHE A 140 0.73 2.68 -7.37
CA PHE A 140 0.91 3.99 -8.02
C PHE A 140 1.14 3.89 -9.52
N SER A 141 1.44 2.71 -10.06
CA SER A 141 1.74 2.51 -11.48
C SER A 141 0.57 2.86 -12.41
N ALA A 142 -0.66 2.71 -11.93
CA ALA A 142 -1.88 3.04 -12.68
C ALA A 142 -2.22 4.55 -12.70
N LEU A 143 -1.52 5.36 -11.89
CA LEU A 143 -1.80 6.79 -11.76
C LEU A 143 -0.95 7.62 -12.73
N ASP A 144 -1.50 8.75 -13.18
CA ASP A 144 -0.71 9.77 -13.87
C ASP A 144 0.26 10.45 -12.90
N PHE A 145 1.35 11.01 -13.43
CA PHE A 145 2.43 11.60 -12.63
C PHE A 145 1.98 12.70 -11.67
N LYS A 146 1.01 13.52 -12.06
CA LYS A 146 0.51 14.63 -11.24
C LYS A 146 -0.31 14.11 -10.07
N THR A 147 -1.19 13.15 -10.32
CA THR A 147 -2.00 12.49 -9.29
C THR A 147 -1.13 11.67 -8.35
N ASP A 148 -0.15 10.92 -8.86
CA ASP A 148 0.83 10.17 -8.06
C ASP A 148 1.58 11.09 -7.08
N ALA A 149 2.13 12.21 -7.57
CA ALA A 149 2.87 13.15 -6.73
C ALA A 149 2.00 13.78 -5.64
N ARG A 150 0.74 14.15 -5.96
CA ARG A 150 -0.21 14.69 -4.98
C ARG A 150 -0.59 13.67 -3.92
N LEU A 151 -0.91 12.46 -4.36
CA LEU A 151 -1.26 11.35 -3.48
C LEU A 151 -0.13 11.04 -2.50
N ARG A 152 1.10 10.88 -2.98
CA ARG A 152 2.25 10.58 -2.11
C ARG A 152 2.50 11.68 -1.08
N ARG A 153 2.38 12.95 -1.48
CA ARG A 153 2.50 14.08 -0.53
C ARG A 153 1.40 14.04 0.54
N ALA A 154 0.16 13.75 0.16
CA ALA A 154 -0.96 13.63 1.09
C ALA A 154 -0.80 12.41 2.01
N LEU A 155 -0.35 11.28 1.47
CA LEU A 155 -0.04 10.07 2.23
C LEU A 155 1.02 10.33 3.30
N ALA A 156 2.14 10.97 2.96
CA ALA A 156 3.21 11.26 3.91
C ALA A 156 2.71 12.04 5.13
N GLY A 157 1.80 12.99 4.93
CA GLY A 157 1.16 13.72 6.04
C GLY A 157 0.17 12.87 6.84
N TYR A 158 -0.60 12.02 6.17
CA TYR A 158 -1.64 11.22 6.80
C TYR A 158 -1.09 10.00 7.56
N THR A 159 -0.05 9.37 7.03
CA THR A 159 0.56 8.15 7.60
C THR A 159 1.72 8.47 8.54
N ASN A 160 1.83 9.72 9.01
CA ASN A 160 2.88 10.12 9.94
C ASN A 160 2.85 9.24 11.20
N GLY A 161 3.99 8.63 11.52
CA GLY A 161 4.13 7.67 12.62
C GLY A 161 3.77 6.22 12.28
N ALA A 162 3.30 5.92 11.05
CA ALA A 162 3.10 4.57 10.57
C ALA A 162 4.27 4.12 9.69
N THR A 163 4.50 2.82 9.62
CA THR A 163 5.45 2.22 8.65
C THR A 163 4.76 2.08 7.30
N VAL A 164 5.38 2.63 6.25
CA VAL A 164 4.84 2.57 4.88
C VAL A 164 5.77 1.78 3.99
N LEU A 165 5.29 0.65 3.48
CA LEU A 165 5.98 -0.19 2.51
C LEU A 165 5.38 0.03 1.12
N ILE A 166 6.21 0.42 0.17
CA ILE A 166 5.80 0.66 -1.21
C ILE A 166 6.56 -0.27 -2.14
N VAL A 167 5.85 -1.11 -2.86
CA VAL A 167 6.39 -1.81 -4.03
C VAL A 167 6.19 -0.90 -5.23
N ALA A 168 7.27 -0.57 -5.93
CA ALA A 168 7.20 0.30 -7.09
C ALA A 168 8.16 -0.13 -8.18
N GLN A 169 7.74 0.09 -9.42
CA GLN A 169 8.56 -0.10 -10.61
C GLN A 169 9.17 1.23 -11.10
N ARG A 170 8.66 2.36 -10.62
CA ARG A 170 9.15 3.70 -11.01
C ARG A 170 10.09 4.24 -9.94
N VAL A 171 11.30 4.64 -10.33
CA VAL A 171 12.28 5.29 -9.43
C VAL A 171 11.67 6.50 -8.73
N SER A 172 10.95 7.34 -9.49
CA SER A 172 10.32 8.56 -8.97
C SER A 172 9.38 8.31 -7.79
N THR A 173 8.84 7.11 -7.66
CA THR A 173 7.93 6.75 -6.55
C THR A 173 8.68 6.53 -5.24
N ILE A 174 9.94 6.10 -5.30
CA ILE A 174 10.73 5.68 -4.13
C ILE A 174 11.91 6.59 -3.82
N MET A 175 12.14 7.66 -4.59
CA MET A 175 13.31 8.54 -4.42
C MET A 175 13.41 9.15 -3.01
N ASP A 176 12.27 9.45 -2.40
CA ASP A 176 12.17 10.09 -1.08
C ASP A 176 11.98 9.08 0.06
N ALA A 177 12.10 7.77 -0.21
CA ALA A 177 11.98 6.75 0.82
C ALA A 177 13.19 6.77 1.77
N ASP A 178 12.94 6.57 3.06
CA ASP A 178 13.98 6.49 4.09
C ASP A 178 14.92 5.31 3.84
N GLN A 179 14.39 4.21 3.29
CA GLN A 179 15.14 3.04 2.91
C GLN A 179 14.54 2.38 1.67
N ILE A 180 15.39 2.01 0.73
CA ILE A 180 15.05 1.26 -0.48
C ILE A 180 15.72 -0.10 -0.39
N VAL A 181 14.96 -1.16 -0.64
CA VAL A 181 15.47 -2.51 -0.84
C VAL A 181 15.40 -2.82 -2.34
N ALA A 182 16.56 -2.89 -2.99
CA ALA A 182 16.66 -3.30 -4.38
C ALA A 182 16.78 -4.83 -4.46
N LEU A 183 15.91 -5.45 -5.25
CA LEU A 183 15.93 -6.89 -5.48
C LEU A 183 16.29 -7.18 -6.94
N ASP A 184 17.16 -8.15 -7.14
CA ASP A 184 17.55 -8.67 -8.44
C ASP A 184 17.53 -10.19 -8.40
N GLU A 185 16.89 -10.84 -9.37
CA GLU A 185 16.73 -12.30 -9.43
C GLU A 185 16.30 -12.95 -8.09
N GLY A 186 15.41 -12.30 -7.34
CA GLY A 186 14.90 -12.79 -6.06
C GLY A 186 15.88 -12.65 -4.90
N ARG A 187 16.97 -11.91 -5.06
CA ARG A 187 17.99 -11.65 -4.02
C ARG A 187 18.08 -10.17 -3.74
N VAL A 188 18.43 -9.81 -2.51
CA VAL A 188 18.74 -8.43 -2.15
C VAL A 188 20.03 -8.00 -2.85
N ALA A 189 19.91 -7.11 -3.82
CA ALA A 189 21.03 -6.52 -4.55
C ALA A 189 21.62 -5.32 -3.80
N GLY A 190 20.82 -4.62 -2.99
CA GLY A 190 21.27 -3.51 -2.15
C GLY A 190 20.19 -2.96 -1.25
N ILE A 191 20.62 -2.34 -0.16
CA ILE A 191 19.76 -1.64 0.80
C ILE A 191 20.36 -0.28 1.08
N GLY A 192 19.56 0.78 1.03
CA GLY A 192 20.01 2.15 1.32
C GLY A 192 19.05 3.20 0.82
N THR A 193 19.44 4.46 0.95
CA THR A 193 18.72 5.59 0.34
C THR A 193 18.95 5.61 -1.17
N HIS A 194 18.11 6.34 -1.91
CA HIS A 194 18.29 6.52 -3.36
C HIS A 194 19.71 7.01 -3.72
N LYS A 195 20.24 7.95 -2.94
CA LYS A 195 21.60 8.48 -3.14
C LYS A 195 22.68 7.40 -2.97
N GLN A 196 22.56 6.54 -1.97
CA GLN A 196 23.51 5.45 -1.73
C GLN A 196 23.47 4.40 -2.83
N LEU A 197 22.26 3.99 -3.25
CA LEU A 197 22.09 2.96 -4.28
C LEU A 197 22.48 3.45 -5.68
N SER A 198 22.30 4.75 -5.99
CA SER A 198 22.72 5.32 -7.27
C SER A 198 24.25 5.37 -7.43
N LEU A 199 24.99 5.51 -6.34
CA LEU A 199 26.46 5.48 -6.35
C LEU A 199 27.03 4.06 -6.62
N ILE A 200 26.27 3.01 -6.35
CA ILE A 200 26.70 1.60 -6.49
C ILE A 200 26.30 1.03 -7.88
N HIS A 201 25.78 1.86 -8.81
CA HIS A 201 25.28 1.43 -10.13
C HIS A 201 24.16 0.36 -10.10
N ILE A 202 23.62 0.01 -8.93
CA ILE A 202 22.53 -0.96 -8.78
C ILE A 202 21.25 -0.41 -9.44
N SER A 203 21.06 0.91 -9.45
CA SER A 203 19.91 1.54 -10.10
C SER A 203 19.82 1.26 -11.61
N GLN A 204 20.94 1.00 -12.30
CA GLN A 204 20.95 0.72 -13.75
C GLN A 204 20.64 -0.76 -14.08
N ALA A 205 20.95 -1.70 -13.20
CA ALA A 205 20.69 -3.14 -13.40
C ALA A 205 19.21 -3.50 -13.16
N VAL A 206 18.59 -2.89 -12.15
CA VAL A 206 17.19 -3.15 -11.76
C VAL A 206 16.17 -2.55 -12.75
N TRP A 207 16.58 -1.59 -13.59
CA TRP A 207 15.70 -0.83 -14.49
C TRP A 207 15.76 -1.28 -15.97
N LYS A 208 16.44 -2.37 -16.28
CA LYS A 208 16.55 -2.92 -17.65
C LYS A 208 15.55 -4.03 -17.99
N ALA A 209 14.52 -4.25 -17.18
CA ALA A 209 13.46 -5.23 -17.44
C ALA A 209 12.15 -4.56 -17.79
#